data_e1c508243c5945edd6707b5d85aa1e7c
#
_entry.id   e1c508243c5945edd6707b5d85aa1e7c
#
_cell.length_a   1.000
_cell.length_b   1.000
_cell.length_c   1.000
_cell.angle_alpha   90.00
_cell.angle_beta   90.00
_cell.angle_gamma   90.00
#
_symmetry.space_group_name_H-M   'P 1'
#
loop_
_entity.id
_entity.type
_entity.pdbx_description
1 polymer ?
#
loop_
_entity_poly.entity_id
_entity_poly.type
_entity_poly.pdbx_seq_one_letter_code
_entity_poly.pdbx_strand_id
1 'polypeptide(L)'
;MVKNRFYRFIRATWRPFATFLHPLRVEGLENLPKDQPVLLCANHSSAVDPILLICAMRQDFPLRIMAKKQLMKIPVVGAFLRAIGVFGVDRGNSDIAAVKTSIQSLRDGWNLLVFPEGTRVKEPGSVDVKGGVGMMAIRSGVPLVPVFIGRDKRLFHRVSIIIGKPYDPVYTGRKGTAEEYQSNAEEIMRRAYALVGIQWQR
;
A
#
# COMPACT_ATOMS: atom_id res chain seq x y z
N MET A 1 -7.81 -12.27 -13.09
CA MET A 1 -9.14 -12.32 -12.41
C MET A 1 -8.95 -12.91 -11.01
N VAL A 2 -9.25 -12.15 -9.95
CA VAL A 2 -9.01 -12.61 -8.57
C VAL A 2 -9.93 -13.74 -8.23
N LYS A 3 -9.36 -14.93 -8.19
CA LYS A 3 -10.08 -16.16 -7.81
C LYS A 3 -10.33 -16.28 -6.29
N ASN A 4 -10.02 -15.28 -5.48
CA ASN A 4 -10.17 -15.42 -4.03
C ASN A 4 -11.59 -15.02 -3.59
N ARG A 5 -12.54 -15.97 -3.71
CA ARG A 5 -13.92 -15.84 -3.19
C ARG A 5 -13.94 -15.47 -1.71
N PHE A 6 -12.95 -15.95 -0.96
CA PHE A 6 -12.82 -15.68 0.47
C PHE A 6 -12.47 -14.21 0.75
N TYR A 7 -11.54 -13.61 -0.01
CA TYR A 7 -11.23 -12.18 0.08
C TYR A 7 -12.49 -11.31 -0.15
N ARG A 8 -13.27 -11.66 -1.19
CA ARG A 8 -14.52 -10.95 -1.50
C ARG A 8 -15.54 -11.09 -0.37
N PHE A 9 -15.67 -12.27 0.21
CA PHE A 9 -16.56 -12.55 1.35
C PHE A 9 -16.13 -11.76 2.58
N ILE A 10 -14.86 -11.86 3.00
CA ILE A 10 -14.33 -11.10 4.15
C ILE A 10 -14.55 -9.60 3.96
N ARG A 11 -14.23 -9.09 2.76
CA ARG A 11 -14.44 -7.67 2.48
C ARG A 11 -15.93 -7.29 2.55
N ALA A 12 -16.81 -8.10 2.01
CA ALA A 12 -18.25 -7.82 2.04
C ALA A 12 -18.81 -7.80 3.46
N THR A 13 -18.33 -8.68 4.34
CA THR A 13 -18.77 -8.77 5.74
C THR A 13 -18.15 -7.68 6.62
N TRP A 14 -16.88 -7.37 6.46
CA TRP A 14 -16.17 -6.40 7.30
C TRP A 14 -16.31 -4.94 6.85
N ARG A 15 -16.55 -4.72 5.54
CA ARG A 15 -16.71 -3.36 5.02
C ARG A 15 -17.83 -2.57 5.71
N PRO A 16 -19.07 -3.09 5.89
CA PRO A 16 -20.12 -2.35 6.59
C PRO A 16 -19.71 -1.94 8.00
N PHE A 17 -19.09 -2.85 8.74
CA PHE A 17 -18.63 -2.60 10.11
C PHE A 17 -17.48 -1.55 10.13
N ALA A 18 -16.46 -1.73 9.31
CA ALA A 18 -15.33 -0.79 9.24
C ALA A 18 -15.78 0.60 8.79
N THR A 19 -16.71 0.69 7.82
CA THR A 19 -17.24 1.97 7.33
C THR A 19 -18.26 2.59 8.28
N PHE A 20 -18.91 1.82 9.12
CA PHE A 20 -19.72 2.34 10.22
C PHE A 20 -18.85 3.02 11.28
N LEU A 21 -17.77 2.36 11.71
CA LEU A 21 -16.84 2.93 12.69
C LEU A 21 -16.02 4.10 12.13
N HIS A 22 -15.65 4.04 10.86
CA HIS A 22 -14.88 5.05 10.15
C HIS A 22 -15.51 5.30 8.77
N PRO A 23 -16.49 6.21 8.68
CA PRO A 23 -17.10 6.56 7.40
C PRO A 23 -16.03 6.98 6.40
N LEU A 24 -15.99 6.35 5.22
CA LEU A 24 -14.98 6.61 4.22
C LEU A 24 -15.45 7.63 3.18
N ARG A 25 -14.59 8.60 2.88
CA ARG A 25 -14.66 9.42 1.68
C ARG A 25 -13.53 9.00 0.76
N VAL A 26 -13.84 8.39 -0.36
CA VAL A 26 -12.85 7.87 -1.30
C VAL A 26 -12.93 8.67 -2.59
N GLU A 27 -11.79 9.21 -3.01
CA GLU A 27 -11.63 9.99 -4.24
C GLU A 27 -10.54 9.36 -5.11
N GLY A 28 -10.67 9.43 -6.43
CA GLY A 28 -9.67 8.94 -7.38
C GLY A 28 -9.70 7.43 -7.62
N LEU A 29 -10.80 6.72 -7.30
CA LEU A 29 -10.93 5.29 -7.63
C LEU A 29 -10.85 5.02 -9.14
N GLU A 30 -11.23 6.00 -9.94
CA GLU A 30 -11.14 5.99 -11.41
C GLU A 30 -9.70 5.99 -11.91
N ASN A 31 -8.75 6.46 -11.10
CA ASN A 31 -7.32 6.47 -11.42
C ASN A 31 -6.69 5.07 -11.38
N LEU A 32 -7.37 4.09 -10.76
CA LEU A 32 -6.82 2.74 -10.65
C LEU A 32 -6.95 1.99 -11.98
N PRO A 33 -5.85 1.53 -12.60
CA PRO A 33 -5.87 0.72 -13.81
C PRO A 33 -6.71 -0.54 -13.65
N LYS A 34 -7.29 -1.03 -14.73
CA LYS A 34 -8.10 -2.26 -14.75
C LYS A 34 -7.36 -3.43 -15.39
N ASP A 35 -6.38 -3.14 -16.20
CA ASP A 35 -5.71 -4.04 -17.14
C ASP A 35 -4.26 -4.37 -16.77
N GLN A 36 -3.72 -3.67 -15.78
CA GLN A 36 -2.36 -3.92 -15.28
C GLN A 36 -2.28 -3.81 -13.76
N PRO A 37 -1.36 -4.55 -13.12
CA PRO A 37 -1.08 -4.41 -11.70
C PRO A 37 -0.40 -3.07 -11.40
N VAL A 38 -0.55 -2.61 -10.16
CA VAL A 38 0.06 -1.38 -9.67
C VAL A 38 0.66 -1.56 -8.29
N LEU A 39 1.64 -0.73 -7.97
CA LEU A 39 2.20 -0.58 -6.64
C LEU A 39 1.60 0.66 -5.96
N LEU A 40 0.63 0.44 -5.06
CA LEU A 40 0.04 1.51 -4.25
C LEU A 40 0.97 1.84 -3.09
N CYS A 41 1.26 3.12 -2.92
CA CYS A 41 2.10 3.62 -1.85
C CYS A 41 1.32 4.66 -1.04
N ALA A 42 1.14 4.39 0.24
CA ALA A 42 0.34 5.21 1.12
C ALA A 42 1.14 5.68 2.34
N ASN A 43 0.78 6.84 2.90
CA ASN A 43 1.22 7.23 4.23
C ASN A 43 0.65 6.29 5.29
N HIS A 44 1.36 6.14 6.43
CA HIS A 44 0.97 5.22 7.49
C HIS A 44 0.92 5.91 8.85
N SER A 45 -0.28 6.08 9.40
CA SER A 45 -0.48 6.75 10.69
C SER A 45 -1.16 5.87 11.74
N SER A 46 -1.86 4.80 11.31
CA SER A 46 -2.65 3.95 12.19
C SER A 46 -2.61 2.48 11.79
N ALA A 47 -2.79 1.59 12.76
CA ALA A 47 -2.91 0.15 12.50
C ALA A 47 -4.15 -0.23 11.65
N VAL A 48 -5.16 0.65 11.59
CA VAL A 48 -6.37 0.42 10.79
C VAL A 48 -6.22 0.85 9.32
N ASP A 49 -5.15 1.59 8.95
CA ASP A 49 -4.96 2.07 7.56
C ASP A 49 -5.06 0.96 6.51
N PRO A 50 -4.41 -0.22 6.66
CA PRO A 50 -4.52 -1.28 5.68
C PRO A 50 -5.95 -1.80 5.52
N ILE A 51 -6.71 -1.87 6.62
CA ILE A 51 -8.11 -2.35 6.64
C ILE A 51 -9.00 -1.34 5.91
N LEU A 52 -8.85 -0.05 6.21
CA LEU A 52 -9.62 1.00 5.56
C LEU A 52 -9.35 1.06 4.07
N LEU A 53 -8.08 0.87 3.65
CA LEU A 53 -7.72 0.79 2.23
C LEU A 53 -8.35 -0.42 1.54
N ILE A 54 -8.31 -1.61 2.15
CA ILE A 54 -9.01 -2.79 1.61
C ILE A 54 -10.50 -2.51 1.42
N CYS A 55 -11.13 -1.87 2.41
CA CYS A 55 -12.55 -1.52 2.35
C CYS A 55 -12.87 -0.46 1.30
N ALA A 56 -11.94 0.45 1.02
CA ALA A 56 -12.07 1.52 0.04
C ALA A 56 -11.96 1.03 -1.40
N MET A 57 -11.13 0.00 -1.67
CA MET A 57 -10.88 -0.47 -3.04
C MET A 57 -12.13 -1.08 -3.69
N ARG A 58 -12.14 -1.15 -5.03
CA ARG A 58 -13.18 -1.88 -5.79
C ARG A 58 -13.11 -3.38 -5.50
N GLN A 59 -14.22 -4.10 -5.70
CA GLN A 59 -14.29 -5.55 -5.47
C GLN A 59 -13.42 -6.36 -6.45
N ASP A 60 -13.22 -5.83 -7.63
CA ASP A 60 -12.42 -6.42 -8.71
C ASP A 60 -10.93 -6.04 -8.63
N PHE A 61 -10.52 -5.29 -7.60
CA PHE A 61 -9.16 -4.83 -7.39
C PHE A 61 -8.50 -5.59 -6.25
N PRO A 62 -7.85 -6.72 -6.56
CA PRO A 62 -7.19 -7.54 -5.53
C PRO A 62 -5.93 -6.84 -5.02
N LEU A 63 -5.84 -6.74 -3.72
CA LEU A 63 -4.76 -6.05 -3.06
C LEU A 63 -4.00 -7.02 -2.16
N ARG A 64 -2.71 -7.20 -2.40
CA ARG A 64 -1.77 -7.81 -1.47
C ARG A 64 -1.15 -6.76 -0.57
N ILE A 65 -0.89 -7.12 0.67
CA ILE A 65 -0.35 -6.19 1.68
C ILE A 65 0.81 -6.85 2.40
N MET A 66 1.87 -6.08 2.65
CA MET A 66 2.99 -6.50 3.48
C MET A 66 2.69 -6.20 4.96
N ALA A 67 2.79 -7.21 5.81
CA ALA A 67 2.66 -7.06 7.25
C ALA A 67 3.88 -7.61 8.00
N LYS A 68 4.04 -7.22 9.26
CA LYS A 68 5.10 -7.73 10.12
C LYS A 68 4.96 -9.25 10.29
N LYS A 69 6.05 -10.01 10.06
CA LYS A 69 6.07 -11.49 10.12
C LYS A 69 5.55 -12.04 11.45
N GLN A 70 5.75 -11.34 12.56
CA GLN A 70 5.24 -11.72 13.86
C GLN A 70 3.70 -11.80 13.91
N LEU A 71 2.99 -10.95 13.17
CA LEU A 71 1.52 -11.01 13.09
C LEU A 71 1.04 -12.30 12.40
N MET A 72 1.84 -12.82 11.45
CA MET A 72 1.53 -14.07 10.76
C MET A 72 1.67 -15.31 11.64
N LYS A 73 2.37 -15.19 12.79
CA LYS A 73 2.57 -16.28 13.75
C LYS A 73 1.41 -16.44 14.74
N ILE A 74 0.58 -15.42 14.91
CA ILE A 74 -0.61 -15.49 15.78
C ILE A 74 -1.65 -16.37 15.08
N PRO A 75 -2.09 -17.51 15.66
CA PRO A 75 -2.83 -18.55 14.94
C PRO A 75 -4.05 -18.04 14.17
N VAL A 76 -5.00 -17.38 14.85
CA VAL A 76 -6.24 -16.88 14.23
C VAL A 76 -5.95 -15.66 13.35
N VAL A 77 -5.16 -14.71 13.85
CA VAL A 77 -4.81 -13.48 13.11
C VAL A 77 -4.01 -13.79 11.85
N GLY A 78 -2.98 -14.64 11.96
CA GLY A 78 -2.15 -15.03 10.82
C GLY A 78 -2.93 -15.82 9.77
N ALA A 79 -3.85 -16.69 10.17
CA ALA A 79 -4.73 -17.39 9.23
C ALA A 79 -5.64 -16.40 8.48
N PHE A 80 -6.27 -15.47 9.20
CA PHE A 80 -7.10 -14.41 8.62
C PHE A 80 -6.30 -13.52 7.66
N LEU A 81 -5.12 -13.04 8.09
CA LEU A 81 -4.26 -12.18 7.26
C LEU A 81 -3.84 -12.89 5.97
N ARG A 82 -3.43 -14.17 6.03
CA ARG A 82 -3.12 -14.96 4.82
C ARG A 82 -4.31 -15.07 3.89
N ALA A 83 -5.49 -15.30 4.46
CA ALA A 83 -6.72 -15.47 3.68
C ALA A 83 -7.12 -14.20 2.91
N ILE A 84 -6.78 -13.00 3.41
CA ILE A 84 -7.00 -11.72 2.73
C ILE A 84 -5.80 -11.27 1.87
N GLY A 85 -4.81 -12.15 1.62
CA GLY A 85 -3.69 -11.86 0.72
C GLY A 85 -2.51 -11.12 1.38
N VAL A 86 -2.49 -11.00 2.70
CA VAL A 86 -1.37 -10.43 3.44
C VAL A 86 -0.22 -11.44 3.52
N PHE A 87 1.01 -10.99 3.29
CA PHE A 87 2.22 -11.79 3.51
C PHE A 87 3.16 -11.12 4.52
N GLY A 88 3.88 -11.96 5.25
CA GLY A 88 4.76 -11.49 6.33
C GLY A 88 6.13 -11.10 5.82
N VAL A 89 6.63 -9.96 6.34
CA VAL A 89 7.99 -9.45 6.08
C VAL A 89 8.74 -9.23 7.40
N ASP A 90 10.04 -9.44 7.37
CA ASP A 90 10.91 -9.19 8.52
C ASP A 90 11.45 -7.75 8.44
N ARG A 91 10.97 -6.88 9.34
CA ARG A 91 11.27 -5.44 9.28
C ARG A 91 12.64 -5.06 9.89
N GLY A 92 13.34 -6.00 10.47
CA GLY A 92 14.61 -5.75 11.19
C GLY A 92 15.86 -5.74 10.33
N ASN A 93 15.88 -6.49 9.25
CA ASN A 93 16.96 -6.54 8.26
C ASN A 93 16.40 -6.21 6.89
N SER A 94 17.28 -5.80 5.96
CA SER A 94 16.88 -5.64 4.54
C SER A 94 16.29 -6.97 4.06
N ASP A 95 14.96 -7.12 4.16
CA ASP A 95 14.29 -8.37 3.83
C ASP A 95 14.22 -8.52 2.30
N ILE A 96 15.36 -8.94 1.75
CA ILE A 96 15.49 -9.23 0.31
C ILE A 96 14.43 -10.23 -0.14
N ALA A 97 14.04 -11.17 0.74
CA ALA A 97 13.00 -12.13 0.44
C ALA A 97 11.62 -11.45 0.29
N ALA A 98 11.32 -10.46 1.14
CA ALA A 98 10.10 -9.68 1.03
C ALA A 98 10.04 -8.87 -0.27
N VAL A 99 11.15 -8.21 -0.64
CA VAL A 99 11.24 -7.48 -1.92
C VAL A 99 11.06 -8.41 -3.11
N LYS A 100 11.72 -9.58 -3.11
CA LYS A 100 11.56 -10.60 -4.16
C LYS A 100 10.11 -11.09 -4.26
N THR A 101 9.48 -11.40 -3.12
CA THR A 101 8.07 -11.83 -3.06
C THR A 101 7.13 -10.74 -3.57
N SER A 102 7.43 -9.49 -3.28
CA SER A 102 6.66 -8.33 -3.75
C SER A 102 6.75 -8.17 -5.26
N ILE A 103 7.97 -8.20 -5.81
CA ILE A 103 8.22 -8.14 -7.26
C ILE A 103 7.51 -9.29 -7.97
N GLN A 104 7.62 -10.51 -7.45
CA GLN A 104 6.94 -11.67 -8.02
C GLN A 104 5.43 -11.50 -7.97
N SER A 105 4.87 -11.02 -6.85
CA SER A 105 3.42 -10.77 -6.73
C SER A 105 2.91 -9.78 -7.77
N LEU A 106 3.65 -8.69 -8.02
CA LEU A 106 3.32 -7.70 -9.04
C LEU A 106 3.37 -8.32 -10.45
N ARG A 107 4.42 -9.11 -10.75
CA ARG A 107 4.54 -9.82 -12.04
C ARG A 107 3.45 -10.87 -12.26
N ASP A 108 2.94 -11.47 -11.19
CA ASP A 108 1.81 -12.41 -11.22
C ASP A 108 0.44 -11.70 -11.38
N GLY A 109 0.44 -10.38 -11.55
CA GLY A 109 -0.76 -9.59 -11.80
C GLY A 109 -1.51 -9.16 -10.53
N TRP A 110 -0.88 -9.21 -9.34
CA TRP A 110 -1.46 -8.70 -8.11
C TRP A 110 -1.12 -7.21 -7.92
N ASN A 111 -2.09 -6.44 -7.45
CA ASN A 111 -1.80 -5.13 -6.90
C ASN A 111 -1.14 -5.27 -5.52
N LEU A 112 -0.20 -4.41 -5.21
CA LEU A 112 0.50 -4.44 -3.94
C LEU A 112 0.35 -3.09 -3.23
N LEU A 113 0.00 -3.15 -1.93
CA LEU A 113 0.02 -1.99 -1.05
C LEU A 113 1.27 -2.02 -0.18
N VAL A 114 1.99 -0.92 -0.19
CA VAL A 114 3.17 -0.70 0.63
C VAL A 114 3.04 0.64 1.36
N PHE A 115 3.59 0.68 2.57
CA PHE A 115 3.79 1.91 3.32
C PHE A 115 5.29 2.22 3.32
N PRO A 116 5.77 3.16 2.46
CA PRO A 116 7.21 3.39 2.27
C PRO A 116 7.93 3.87 3.55
N GLU A 117 7.21 4.49 4.46
CA GLU A 117 7.69 4.91 5.78
C GLU A 117 8.13 3.72 6.66
N GLY A 118 7.69 2.50 6.34
CA GLY A 118 8.07 1.27 7.05
C GLY A 118 7.57 1.17 8.50
N THR A 119 7.06 2.25 9.06
CA THR A 119 6.49 2.35 10.41
C THR A 119 5.31 3.31 10.40
N ARG A 120 4.59 3.39 11.52
CA ARG A 120 3.53 4.40 11.71
C ARG A 120 4.17 5.72 12.12
N VAL A 121 3.85 6.79 11.40
CA VAL A 121 4.40 8.13 11.63
C VAL A 121 3.34 9.10 12.12
N LYS A 122 3.74 9.93 13.08
CA LYS A 122 2.88 11.00 13.61
C LYS A 122 2.92 12.26 12.76
N GLU A 123 4.06 12.55 12.15
CA GLU A 123 4.28 13.75 11.34
C GLU A 123 4.89 13.40 9.98
N PRO A 124 4.42 14.04 8.89
CA PRO A 124 5.00 13.85 7.56
C PRO A 124 6.50 14.15 7.56
N GLY A 125 7.29 13.30 6.91
CA GLY A 125 8.75 13.49 6.81
C GLY A 125 9.56 13.15 8.06
N SER A 126 8.92 12.69 9.16
CA SER A 126 9.62 12.37 10.41
C SER A 126 10.46 11.08 10.37
N VAL A 127 10.35 10.29 9.30
CA VAL A 127 11.12 9.07 9.09
C VAL A 127 11.58 8.96 7.65
N ASP A 128 12.69 8.27 7.45
CA ASP A 128 13.22 7.98 6.12
C ASP A 128 12.36 6.94 5.40
N VAL A 129 12.01 7.25 4.16
CA VAL A 129 11.38 6.26 3.29
C VAL A 129 12.42 5.27 2.78
N LYS A 130 12.01 4.03 2.57
CA LYS A 130 12.90 2.96 2.15
C LYS A 130 12.89 2.79 0.63
N GLY A 131 14.04 2.86 0.00
CA GLY A 131 14.25 2.67 -1.44
C GLY A 131 13.73 1.35 -2.01
N GLY A 132 13.43 0.37 -1.15
CA GLY A 132 12.81 -0.90 -1.55
C GLY A 132 11.54 -0.75 -2.38
N VAL A 133 10.78 0.33 -2.18
CA VAL A 133 9.58 0.64 -2.97
C VAL A 133 9.95 0.98 -4.43
N GLY A 134 10.95 1.84 -4.63
CA GLY A 134 11.46 2.14 -5.97
C GLY A 134 12.02 0.89 -6.66
N MET A 135 12.76 0.05 -5.92
CA MET A 135 13.23 -1.23 -6.45
C MET A 135 12.07 -2.13 -6.88
N MET A 136 11.01 -2.23 -6.08
CA MET A 136 9.84 -3.05 -6.42
C MET A 136 9.19 -2.57 -7.72
N ALA A 137 8.96 -1.26 -7.88
CA ALA A 137 8.35 -0.68 -9.08
C ALA A 137 9.22 -0.91 -10.32
N ILE A 138 10.49 -0.50 -10.27
CA ILE A 138 11.43 -0.61 -11.38
C ILE A 138 11.63 -2.06 -11.81
N ARG A 139 11.83 -2.98 -10.86
CA ARG A 139 12.12 -4.39 -11.15
C ARG A 139 10.90 -5.19 -11.57
N SER A 140 9.70 -4.77 -11.22
CA SER A 140 8.45 -5.40 -11.68
C SER A 140 7.92 -4.79 -12.98
N GLY A 141 8.30 -3.56 -13.30
CA GLY A 141 7.81 -2.82 -14.46
C GLY A 141 6.36 -2.35 -14.31
N VAL A 142 5.92 -2.10 -13.07
CA VAL A 142 4.56 -1.62 -12.80
C VAL A 142 4.54 -0.15 -12.38
N PRO A 143 3.48 0.60 -12.70
CA PRO A 143 3.34 1.98 -12.27
C PRO A 143 3.12 2.09 -10.75
N LEU A 144 3.57 3.22 -10.22
CA LEU A 144 3.37 3.68 -8.85
C LEU A 144 2.05 4.46 -8.75
N VAL A 145 1.28 4.24 -7.69
CA VAL A 145 0.07 4.99 -7.40
C VAL A 145 0.18 5.63 -6.02
N PRO A 146 0.24 6.97 -5.92
CA PRO A 146 0.27 7.67 -4.66
C PRO A 146 -1.12 7.62 -4.00
N VAL A 147 -1.17 7.31 -2.72
CA VAL A 147 -2.41 7.28 -1.95
C VAL A 147 -2.20 8.08 -0.66
N PHE A 148 -3.14 8.96 -0.35
CA PHE A 148 -3.19 9.62 0.95
C PHE A 148 -4.34 9.06 1.78
N ILE A 149 -4.07 8.73 3.03
CA ILE A 149 -5.06 8.33 4.02
C ILE A 149 -5.13 9.40 5.09
N GLY A 150 -6.31 9.97 5.29
CA GLY A 150 -6.57 10.97 6.32
C GLY A 150 -6.10 10.49 7.69
N ARG A 151 -5.51 11.36 8.49
CA ARG A 151 -4.83 10.99 9.75
C ARG A 151 -5.75 10.92 10.96
N ASP A 152 -6.89 11.63 10.92
CA ASP A 152 -7.90 11.53 11.97
C ASP A 152 -8.63 10.18 11.88
N LYS A 153 -8.38 9.33 12.87
CA LYS A 153 -8.96 7.97 12.99
C LYS A 153 -9.87 7.86 14.22
N ARG A 154 -10.39 8.98 14.70
CA ARG A 154 -11.40 8.95 15.78
C ARG A 154 -12.62 8.18 15.30
N LEU A 155 -13.22 7.42 16.20
CA LEU A 155 -14.43 6.64 15.88
C LEU A 155 -15.55 7.57 15.41
N PHE A 156 -16.29 7.12 14.41
CA PHE A 156 -17.39 7.83 13.76
C PHE A 156 -16.99 9.12 13.01
N HIS A 157 -15.69 9.44 12.94
CA HIS A 157 -15.17 10.52 12.12
C HIS A 157 -14.87 10.01 10.72
N ARG A 158 -15.12 10.88 9.74
CA ARG A 158 -14.89 10.55 8.32
C ARG A 158 -13.40 10.50 8.01
N VAL A 159 -12.97 9.39 7.42
CA VAL A 159 -11.60 9.20 6.93
C VAL A 159 -11.58 9.41 5.43
N SER A 160 -10.81 10.38 4.97
CA SER A 160 -10.59 10.60 3.53
C SER A 160 -9.49 9.66 3.03
N ILE A 161 -9.72 9.06 1.86
CA ILE A 161 -8.74 8.28 1.11
C ILE A 161 -8.71 8.87 -0.29
N ILE A 162 -7.56 9.41 -0.67
CA ILE A 162 -7.38 10.06 -1.97
C ILE A 162 -6.34 9.26 -2.77
N ILE A 163 -6.74 8.82 -3.95
CA ILE A 163 -5.92 8.01 -4.85
C ILE A 163 -5.49 8.90 -6.01
N GLY A 164 -4.19 9.12 -6.11
CA GLY A 164 -3.61 9.91 -7.20
C GLY A 164 -3.51 9.15 -8.51
N LYS A 165 -3.09 9.85 -9.56
CA LYS A 165 -2.87 9.24 -10.86
C LYS A 165 -1.65 8.32 -10.84
N PRO A 166 -1.70 7.16 -11.52
CA PRO A 166 -0.55 6.29 -11.68
C PRO A 166 0.54 7.00 -12.51
N TYR A 167 1.79 6.66 -12.24
CA TYR A 167 2.92 7.13 -13.03
C TYR A 167 4.04 6.07 -13.03
N ASP A 168 4.85 6.06 -14.08
CA ASP A 168 5.95 5.12 -14.22
C ASP A 168 7.16 5.57 -13.38
N PRO A 169 7.91 4.64 -12.77
CA PRO A 169 9.14 4.98 -12.07
C PRO A 169 10.20 5.49 -13.06
N VAL A 170 11.00 6.47 -12.63
CA VAL A 170 12.07 7.05 -13.42
C VAL A 170 13.39 6.34 -13.09
N TYR A 171 14.04 5.78 -14.12
CA TYR A 171 15.32 5.08 -13.95
C TYR A 171 16.05 4.94 -15.28
N THR A 172 17.33 4.60 -15.23
CA THR A 172 18.21 4.36 -16.37
C THR A 172 18.59 2.88 -16.48
N GLY A 173 18.92 2.45 -17.69
CA GLY A 173 19.32 1.08 -17.98
C GLY A 173 18.21 0.06 -17.69
N ARG A 174 18.60 -1.19 -17.47
CA ARG A 174 17.63 -2.31 -17.31
C ARG A 174 17.15 -2.53 -15.87
N LYS A 175 17.88 -2.06 -14.87
CA LYS A 175 17.68 -2.47 -13.47
C LYS A 175 17.53 -1.30 -12.50
N GLY A 176 17.91 -0.10 -12.92
CA GLY A 176 18.04 1.06 -12.06
C GLY A 176 19.19 0.94 -11.03
N THR A 177 19.51 2.04 -10.38
CA THR A 177 20.54 2.16 -9.33
C THR A 177 19.93 2.29 -7.95
N ALA A 178 20.74 2.22 -6.89
CA ALA A 178 20.29 2.41 -5.52
C ALA A 178 19.74 3.83 -5.28
N GLU A 179 20.37 4.83 -5.91
CA GLU A 179 19.95 6.24 -5.86
C GLU A 179 18.60 6.43 -6.55
N GLU A 180 18.38 5.77 -7.69
CA GLU A 180 17.10 5.82 -8.40
C GLU A 180 15.98 5.13 -7.61
N TYR A 181 16.28 4.03 -6.92
CA TYR A 181 15.31 3.39 -6.02
C TYR A 181 14.90 4.33 -4.89
N GLN A 182 15.86 5.01 -4.28
CA GLN A 182 15.61 5.97 -3.21
C GLN A 182 14.82 7.18 -3.72
N SER A 183 15.22 7.76 -4.85
CA SER A 183 14.55 8.90 -5.48
C SER A 183 13.08 8.60 -5.81
N ASN A 184 12.78 7.42 -6.38
CA ASN A 184 11.41 7.01 -6.65
C ASN A 184 10.59 6.79 -5.36
N ALA A 185 11.22 6.31 -4.28
CA ALA A 185 10.55 6.15 -2.99
C ALA A 185 10.21 7.49 -2.33
N GLU A 186 11.06 8.48 -2.48
CA GLU A 186 10.81 9.85 -1.99
C GLU A 186 9.75 10.56 -2.84
N GLU A 187 9.85 10.42 -4.16
CA GLU A 187 8.90 11.03 -5.09
C GLU A 187 7.47 10.52 -4.87
N ILE A 188 7.28 9.21 -4.65
CA ILE A 188 5.94 8.67 -4.40
C ILE A 188 5.34 9.24 -3.11
N MET A 189 6.13 9.43 -2.05
CA MET A 189 5.64 10.03 -0.81
C MET A 189 5.34 11.52 -0.99
N ARG A 190 6.20 12.24 -1.71
CA ARG A 190 5.95 13.65 -2.06
C ARG A 190 4.61 13.81 -2.79
N ARG A 191 4.36 12.95 -3.78
CA ARG A 191 3.07 12.94 -4.51
C ARG A 191 1.89 12.55 -3.62
N ALA A 192 2.06 11.58 -2.72
CA ALA A 192 0.99 11.14 -1.82
C ALA A 192 0.56 12.28 -0.88
N TYR A 193 1.51 13.00 -0.29
CA TYR A 193 1.19 14.13 0.58
C TYR A 193 0.71 15.37 -0.20
N ALA A 194 1.20 15.58 -1.42
CA ALA A 194 0.74 16.66 -2.29
C ALA A 194 -0.76 16.55 -2.67
N LEU A 195 -1.36 15.36 -2.63
CA LEU A 195 -2.80 15.16 -2.86
C LEU A 195 -3.68 15.97 -1.88
N VAL A 196 -3.13 16.39 -0.75
CA VAL A 196 -3.81 17.19 0.27
C VAL A 196 -3.10 18.51 0.57
N GLY A 197 -2.22 18.96 -0.33
CA GLY A 197 -1.49 20.22 -0.19
C GLY A 197 -0.41 20.23 0.90
N ILE A 198 -0.02 19.07 1.42
CA ILE A 198 1.07 18.95 2.39
C ILE A 198 2.40 18.86 1.64
N GLN A 199 3.32 19.77 1.96
CA GLN A 199 4.70 19.65 1.49
C GLN A 199 5.43 18.60 2.34
N TRP A 200 5.74 17.48 1.69
CA TRP A 200 6.59 16.47 2.28
C TRP A 200 8.05 16.87 2.03
N GLN A 201 8.73 17.31 3.09
CA GLN A 201 10.13 17.68 3.06
C GLN A 201 10.94 16.69 3.87
N ARG A 202 12.08 16.41 3.34
CA ARG A 202 13.16 15.78 4.02
C ARG A 202 14.39 16.67 3.96
#